data_4811f2c92b7a0974c5023b60ce2f287c
#
_entry.id   4811f2c92b7a0974c5023b60ce2f287c
#
_cell.length_a   1.000
_cell.length_b   1.000
_cell.length_c   1.000
_cell.angle_alpha   90.00
_cell.angle_beta   90.00
_cell.angle_gamma   90.00
#
_symmetry.space_group_name_H-M   'P 1'
#
loop_
_entity.id
_entity.type
_entity.pdbx_description
1 polymer ?
#
loop_
_entity_poly.entity_id
_entity_poly.type
_entity_poly.pdbx_seq_one_letter_code
_entity_poly.pdbx_strand_id
1 'polypeptide(L)'
;MTIKKVLATGSKGFVGRQLSKRLKEVGFHVVTTAKNRKHTDLTNVDQFPTIENVNAIVYLAAKTSISDSFGEPHKAYFTNVLGALNMLGFARIRNIKQLIYASTYVYGEPQYLPIDEKHVVNPPFSLQYQ
;
A
#
# COMPACT_ATOMS: atom_id res chain seq x y z
N MET A 1 13.28 -14.18 -21.71
CA MET A 1 12.94 -14.03 -20.28
C MET A 1 11.78 -13.05 -20.15
N THR A 2 10.65 -13.44 -19.61
CA THR A 2 9.50 -12.52 -19.43
C THR A 2 9.81 -11.58 -18.27
N ILE A 3 9.90 -10.29 -18.53
CA ILE A 3 10.11 -9.27 -17.50
C ILE A 3 8.88 -9.26 -16.57
N LYS A 4 9.08 -9.54 -15.31
CA LYS A 4 8.01 -9.49 -14.31
C LYS A 4 7.60 -8.04 -14.04
N LYS A 5 6.31 -7.77 -14.11
CA LYS A 5 5.74 -6.44 -13.92
C LYS A 5 5.13 -6.31 -12.53
N VAL A 6 5.52 -5.28 -11.79
CA VAL A 6 5.03 -4.99 -10.44
C VAL A 6 4.34 -3.64 -10.42
N LEU A 7 3.11 -3.60 -9.94
CA LEU A 7 2.39 -2.37 -9.67
C LEU A 7 2.69 -1.91 -8.24
N ALA A 8 3.28 -0.73 -8.09
CA ALA A 8 3.57 -0.14 -6.79
C ALA A 8 2.69 1.09 -6.53
N THR A 9 1.86 1.04 -5.48
CA THR A 9 1.18 2.24 -4.97
C THR A 9 2.08 2.97 -3.99
N GLY A 10 1.87 4.27 -3.77
CA GLY A 10 2.73 5.03 -2.86
C GLY A 10 4.20 5.12 -3.29
N SER A 11 4.49 4.90 -4.57
CA SER A 11 5.85 4.84 -5.15
C SER A 11 6.68 6.13 -4.99
N LYS A 12 6.03 7.26 -4.70
CA LYS A 12 6.68 8.56 -4.42
C LYS A 12 6.99 8.78 -2.94
N GLY A 13 6.48 7.92 -2.06
CA GLY A 13 6.75 7.96 -0.62
C GLY A 13 8.18 7.51 -0.28
N PHE A 14 8.53 7.59 1.00
CA PHE A 14 9.87 7.23 1.49
C PHE A 14 10.26 5.79 1.13
N VAL A 15 9.44 4.81 1.53
CA VAL A 15 9.68 3.39 1.21
C VAL A 15 9.50 3.13 -0.28
N GLY A 16 8.44 3.70 -0.89
CA GLY A 16 8.09 3.44 -2.29
C GLY A 16 9.18 3.82 -3.29
N ARG A 17 9.90 4.92 -3.05
CA ARG A 17 11.03 5.32 -3.91
C ARG A 17 12.17 4.32 -3.86
N GLN A 18 12.55 3.87 -2.67
CA GLN A 18 13.65 2.90 -2.51
C GLN A 18 13.27 1.54 -3.09
N LEU A 19 12.06 1.06 -2.79
CA LEU A 19 11.55 -0.18 -3.35
C LEU A 19 11.50 -0.13 -4.89
N SER A 20 10.96 0.95 -5.46
CA SER A 20 10.87 1.09 -6.92
C SER A 20 12.24 1.08 -7.59
N LYS A 21 13.24 1.72 -6.97
CA LYS A 21 14.62 1.71 -7.42
C LYS A 21 15.17 0.28 -7.38
N ARG A 22 15.06 -0.39 -6.24
CA ARG A 22 15.60 -1.76 -6.05
C ARG A 22 14.95 -2.78 -6.97
N LEU A 23 13.65 -2.72 -7.16
CA LEU A 23 12.95 -3.62 -8.09
C LEU A 23 13.46 -3.47 -9.52
N LYS A 24 13.71 -2.24 -9.98
CA LYS A 24 14.28 -1.99 -11.32
C LYS A 24 15.69 -2.52 -11.46
N GLU A 25 16.54 -2.33 -10.46
CA GLU A 25 17.92 -2.84 -10.43
C GLU A 25 17.98 -4.37 -10.56
N VAL A 26 17.00 -5.07 -9.99
CA VAL A 26 16.91 -6.54 -10.08
C VAL A 26 16.04 -7.03 -11.25
N GLY A 27 15.74 -6.16 -12.20
CA GLY A 27 15.13 -6.52 -13.48
C GLY A 27 13.60 -6.55 -13.51
N PHE A 28 12.90 -6.00 -12.52
CA PHE A 28 11.45 -5.85 -12.59
C PHE A 28 11.02 -4.58 -13.35
N HIS A 29 9.94 -4.69 -14.09
CA HIS A 29 9.27 -3.52 -14.65
C HIS A 29 8.31 -2.95 -13.61
N VAL A 30 8.63 -1.81 -13.05
CA VAL A 30 7.81 -1.15 -12.02
C VAL A 30 6.84 -0.17 -12.68
N VAL A 31 5.55 -0.42 -12.48
CA VAL A 31 4.46 0.48 -12.87
C VAL A 31 3.91 1.16 -11.62
N THR A 32 3.50 2.41 -11.76
CA THR A 32 2.95 3.17 -10.64
C THR A 32 1.53 3.62 -10.94
N THR A 33 0.72 3.79 -9.91
CA THR A 33 -0.65 4.31 -10.07
C THR A 33 -0.66 5.77 -10.53
N ALA A 34 0.40 6.52 -10.28
CA ALA A 34 0.51 7.94 -10.60
C ALA A 34 1.16 8.21 -11.98
N LYS A 35 0.52 7.80 -13.08
CA LYS A 35 1.09 7.93 -14.42
C LYS A 35 1.60 9.35 -14.74
N ASN A 36 0.74 10.35 -14.76
CA ASN A 36 1.07 11.75 -15.08
C ASN A 36 0.55 12.72 -14.01
N ARG A 37 0.06 12.20 -12.87
CA ARG A 37 -0.53 12.99 -11.80
C ARG A 37 0.39 13.03 -10.60
N LYS A 38 0.28 14.11 -9.84
CA LYS A 38 1.04 14.25 -8.59
C LYS A 38 0.66 13.15 -7.59
N HIS A 39 -0.61 12.80 -7.55
CA HIS A 39 -1.18 11.73 -6.72
C HIS A 39 -2.32 11.03 -7.49
N THR A 40 -2.54 9.74 -7.18
CA THR A 40 -3.72 8.99 -7.61
C THR A 40 -4.61 8.78 -6.40
N ASP A 41 -5.85 9.14 -6.52
CA ASP A 41 -6.84 8.84 -5.49
C ASP A 41 -7.28 7.38 -5.63
N LEU A 42 -6.84 6.52 -4.71
CA LEU A 42 -7.16 5.10 -4.72
C LEU A 42 -8.59 4.82 -4.23
N THR A 43 -9.31 5.81 -3.73
CA THR A 43 -10.75 5.67 -3.44
C THR A 43 -11.59 5.75 -4.71
N ASN A 44 -11.03 6.24 -5.81
CA ASN A 44 -11.67 6.32 -7.11
C ASN A 44 -11.05 5.32 -8.10
N VAL A 45 -11.78 4.23 -8.37
CA VAL A 45 -11.32 3.16 -9.27
C VAL A 45 -11.11 3.62 -10.73
N ASP A 46 -11.81 4.68 -11.18
CA ASP A 46 -11.66 5.21 -12.53
C ASP A 46 -10.27 5.84 -12.76
N GLN A 47 -9.57 6.16 -11.68
CA GLN A 47 -8.21 6.66 -11.73
C GLN A 47 -7.15 5.55 -11.81
N PHE A 48 -7.56 4.30 -11.69
CA PHE A 48 -6.62 3.19 -11.75
C PHE A 48 -6.06 3.04 -13.16
N PRO A 49 -4.78 2.70 -13.27
CA PRO A 49 -4.16 2.57 -14.58
C PRO A 49 -4.72 1.36 -15.33
N THR A 50 -4.95 1.54 -16.62
CA THR A 50 -5.19 0.41 -17.53
C THR A 50 -3.86 -0.29 -17.79
N ILE A 51 -3.56 -1.31 -17.00
CA ILE A 51 -2.29 -2.04 -17.08
C ILE A 51 -2.60 -3.52 -17.26
N GLU A 52 -1.92 -4.12 -18.22
CA GLU A 52 -2.00 -5.56 -18.47
C GLU A 52 -0.74 -6.28 -17.97
N ASN A 53 -0.89 -7.58 -17.72
CA ASN A 53 0.22 -8.46 -17.38
C ASN A 53 0.98 -8.05 -16.10
N VAL A 54 0.27 -7.55 -15.10
CA VAL A 54 0.84 -7.31 -13.77
C VAL A 54 0.95 -8.62 -13.02
N ASN A 55 2.13 -8.93 -12.52
CA ASN A 55 2.40 -10.16 -11.78
C ASN A 55 2.15 -10.01 -10.27
N ALA A 56 2.43 -8.84 -9.73
CA ALA A 56 2.25 -8.56 -8.31
C ALA A 56 1.92 -7.09 -8.06
N ILE A 57 1.25 -6.83 -6.94
CA ILE A 57 0.99 -5.49 -6.42
C ILE A 57 1.74 -5.32 -5.10
N VAL A 58 2.42 -4.18 -4.93
CA VAL A 58 2.93 -3.75 -3.63
C VAL A 58 2.17 -2.49 -3.22
N TYR A 59 1.37 -2.61 -2.17
CA TYR A 59 0.50 -1.57 -1.67
C TYR A 59 1.16 -0.82 -0.50
N LEU A 60 1.67 0.38 -0.78
CA LEU A 60 2.35 1.26 0.18
C LEU A 60 1.62 2.60 0.36
N ALA A 61 0.55 2.83 -0.39
CA ALA A 61 -0.18 4.07 -0.29
C ALA A 61 -1.03 4.09 0.97
N ALA A 62 -0.79 5.07 1.83
CA ALA A 62 -1.58 5.29 3.03
C ALA A 62 -1.49 6.76 3.47
N LYS A 63 -2.49 7.22 4.21
CA LYS A 63 -2.38 8.38 5.06
C LYS A 63 -1.80 7.95 6.41
N THR A 64 -0.56 8.36 6.68
CA THR A 64 0.21 7.93 7.86
C THR A 64 0.44 9.05 8.87
N SER A 65 0.02 10.28 8.57
CA SER A 65 0.13 11.41 9.50
C SER A 65 -0.85 11.24 10.64
N ILE A 66 -0.33 11.15 11.85
CA ILE A 66 -1.12 11.02 13.09
C ILE A 66 -2.00 12.27 13.28
N SER A 67 -1.41 13.47 13.11
CA SER A 67 -2.14 14.75 13.25
C SER A 67 -3.29 14.86 12.26
N ASP A 68 -3.06 14.47 10.99
CA ASP A 68 -4.10 14.51 9.96
C ASP A 68 -5.22 13.50 10.24
N SER A 69 -4.86 12.33 10.79
CA SER A 69 -5.84 11.30 11.16
C SER A 69 -6.75 11.70 12.30
N PHE A 70 -6.26 12.49 13.25
CA PHE A 70 -7.11 13.09 14.31
C PHE A 70 -7.97 14.23 13.79
N GLY A 71 -7.42 15.09 12.94
CA GLY A 71 -8.14 16.23 12.39
C GLY A 71 -9.23 15.80 11.40
N GLU A 72 -8.96 14.79 10.56
CA GLU A 72 -9.86 14.29 9.52
C GLU A 72 -9.95 12.75 9.53
N PRO A 73 -10.48 12.11 10.60
CA PRO A 73 -10.48 10.66 10.75
C PRO A 73 -11.21 9.94 9.62
N HIS A 74 -12.32 10.48 9.15
CA HIS A 74 -13.08 9.91 8.02
C HIS A 74 -12.21 9.83 6.75
N LYS A 75 -11.45 10.88 6.48
CA LYS A 75 -10.62 10.94 5.28
C LYS A 75 -9.43 9.96 5.34
N ALA A 76 -8.84 9.79 6.53
CA ALA A 76 -7.80 8.79 6.75
C ALA A 76 -8.37 7.38 6.56
N TYR A 77 -9.52 7.08 7.17
CA TYR A 77 -10.20 5.80 7.06
C TYR A 77 -10.58 5.48 5.60
N PHE A 78 -11.26 6.41 4.92
CA PHE A 78 -11.60 6.21 3.50
C PHE A 78 -10.37 5.95 2.64
N THR A 79 -9.31 6.73 2.81
CA THR A 79 -8.09 6.53 2.02
C THR A 79 -7.45 5.17 2.29
N ASN A 80 -7.31 4.79 3.56
CA ASN A 80 -6.58 3.58 3.93
C ASN A 80 -7.40 2.31 3.70
N VAL A 81 -8.69 2.32 4.06
CA VAL A 81 -9.54 1.12 3.95
C VAL A 81 -10.15 0.99 2.56
N LEU A 82 -10.85 2.03 2.08
CA LEU A 82 -11.50 1.95 0.76
C LEU A 82 -10.48 1.84 -0.37
N GLY A 83 -9.35 2.57 -0.27
CA GLY A 83 -8.26 2.46 -1.24
C GLY A 83 -7.68 1.04 -1.32
N ALA A 84 -7.52 0.37 -0.16
CA ALA A 84 -7.06 -1.02 -0.11
C ALA A 84 -8.10 -1.99 -0.69
N LEU A 85 -9.38 -1.83 -0.34
CA LEU A 85 -10.48 -2.63 -0.89
C LEU A 85 -10.59 -2.50 -2.41
N ASN A 86 -10.50 -1.29 -2.94
CA ASN A 86 -10.51 -1.04 -4.37
C ASN A 86 -9.32 -1.72 -5.07
N MET A 87 -8.13 -1.70 -4.45
CA MET A 87 -6.95 -2.37 -5.01
C MET A 87 -7.09 -3.89 -4.97
N LEU A 88 -7.71 -4.46 -3.94
CA LEU A 88 -8.05 -5.89 -3.91
C LEU A 88 -9.06 -6.25 -5.01
N GLY A 89 -10.08 -5.42 -5.22
CA GLY A 89 -11.02 -5.56 -6.32
C GLY A 89 -10.33 -5.51 -7.69
N PHE A 90 -9.44 -4.56 -7.88
CA PHE A 90 -8.62 -4.45 -9.08
C PHE A 90 -7.76 -5.69 -9.30
N ALA A 91 -7.08 -6.19 -8.26
CA ALA A 91 -6.28 -7.40 -8.32
C ALA A 91 -7.11 -8.62 -8.76
N ARG A 92 -8.32 -8.77 -8.18
CA ARG A 92 -9.27 -9.85 -8.54
C ARG A 92 -9.69 -9.79 -9.99
N ILE A 93 -10.14 -8.63 -10.47
CA ILE A 93 -10.62 -8.43 -11.85
C ILE A 93 -9.50 -8.70 -12.85
N ARG A 94 -8.26 -8.32 -12.53
CA ARG A 94 -7.08 -8.50 -13.38
C ARG A 94 -6.37 -9.83 -13.17
N ASN A 95 -6.92 -10.72 -12.33
CA ASN A 95 -6.36 -12.04 -12.00
C ASN A 95 -4.90 -11.97 -11.46
N ILE A 96 -4.58 -10.91 -10.72
CA ILE A 96 -3.28 -10.73 -10.07
C ILE A 96 -3.27 -11.55 -8.77
N LYS A 97 -2.36 -12.52 -8.68
CA LYS A 97 -2.35 -13.50 -7.58
C LYS A 97 -1.56 -13.06 -6.35
N GLN A 98 -0.72 -12.04 -6.48
CA GLN A 98 0.14 -11.59 -5.38
C GLN A 98 -0.14 -10.13 -5.07
N LEU A 99 -0.51 -9.86 -3.83
CA LEU A 99 -0.63 -8.51 -3.29
C LEU A 99 0.10 -8.48 -1.94
N ILE A 100 1.08 -7.59 -1.81
CA ILE A 100 1.81 -7.31 -0.59
C ILE A 100 1.28 -6.00 -0.03
N TYR A 101 0.71 -6.06 1.16
CA TYR A 101 0.19 -4.90 1.88
C TYR A 101 1.13 -4.54 3.03
N ALA A 102 1.66 -3.32 3.03
CA ALA A 102 2.47 -2.84 4.13
C ALA A 102 1.57 -2.43 5.30
N SER A 103 1.78 -3.05 6.44
CA SER A 103 1.07 -2.80 7.69
C SER A 103 2.03 -2.34 8.78
N THR A 104 1.48 -1.78 9.87
CA THR A 104 2.26 -1.34 11.03
C THR A 104 1.37 -1.24 12.27
N TYR A 105 1.97 -1.07 13.44
CA TYR A 105 1.30 -0.85 14.74
C TYR A 105 0.27 -1.91 15.16
N VAL A 106 0.31 -3.10 14.56
CA VAL A 106 -0.66 -4.16 14.87
C VAL A 106 -0.43 -4.82 16.22
N TYR A 107 0.76 -4.69 16.80
CA TYR A 107 1.15 -5.35 18.04
C TYR A 107 0.74 -4.57 19.31
N GLY A 108 0.44 -3.27 19.22
CA GLY A 108 0.13 -2.42 20.37
C GLY A 108 1.35 -2.18 21.24
N GLU A 109 1.14 -2.13 22.57
CA GLU A 109 2.24 -2.00 23.53
C GLU A 109 3.10 -3.25 23.53
N PRO A 110 4.41 -3.13 23.29
CA PRO A 110 5.30 -4.28 23.22
C PRO A 110 5.47 -4.95 24.58
N GLN A 111 5.35 -6.27 24.61
CA GLN A 111 5.59 -7.06 25.82
C GLN A 111 7.07 -7.34 26.05
N TYR A 112 7.87 -7.30 24.99
CA TYR A 112 9.33 -7.43 25.00
C TYR A 112 9.94 -6.76 23.77
N LEU A 113 11.25 -6.52 23.78
CA LEU A 113 12.00 -5.94 22.68
C LEU A 113 13.18 -6.87 22.30
N PRO A 114 13.55 -6.93 21.01
CA PRO A 114 12.87 -6.32 19.86
C PRO A 114 11.50 -6.97 19.56
N ILE A 115 10.59 -6.23 18.94
CA ILE A 115 9.32 -6.74 18.48
C ILE A 115 9.57 -7.72 17.32
N ASP A 116 8.95 -8.89 17.39
CA ASP A 116 9.00 -9.91 16.33
C ASP A 116 7.58 -10.38 15.94
N GLU A 117 7.50 -11.30 14.99
CA GLU A 117 6.24 -11.82 14.47
C GLU A 117 5.49 -12.72 15.47
N LYS A 118 6.09 -13.04 16.61
CA LYS A 118 5.46 -13.84 17.67
C LYS A 118 4.68 -13.00 18.67
N HIS A 119 4.85 -11.67 18.63
CA HIS A 119 4.06 -10.77 19.46
C HIS A 119 2.56 -10.95 19.22
N VAL A 120 1.80 -10.85 20.27
CA VAL A 120 0.34 -10.86 20.20
C VAL A 120 -0.12 -9.64 19.41
N VAL A 121 -0.96 -9.88 18.41
CA VAL A 121 -1.60 -8.80 17.65
C VAL A 121 -2.68 -8.19 18.52
N ASN A 122 -2.45 -7.00 19.02
CA ASN A 122 -3.33 -6.25 19.91
C ASN A 122 -3.25 -4.74 19.60
N PRO A 123 -3.76 -4.32 18.44
CA PRO A 123 -3.68 -2.91 18.06
C PRO A 123 -4.40 -2.03 19.08
N PRO A 124 -3.88 -0.85 19.40
CA PRO A 124 -4.53 0.06 20.31
C PRO A 124 -5.90 0.46 19.79
N PHE A 125 -6.86 0.59 20.69
CA PHE A 125 -8.24 1.01 20.36
C PHE A 125 -8.25 2.52 20.05
N SER A 126 -7.58 2.91 18.97
CA SER A 126 -7.59 4.27 18.47
C SER A 126 -7.78 4.26 16.95
N LEU A 127 -8.53 5.22 16.45
CA LEU A 127 -8.75 5.42 15.02
C LEU A 127 -7.46 5.71 14.23
N GLN A 128 -6.32 5.88 14.91
CA GLN A 128 -5.03 6.17 14.29
C GLN A 128 -4.45 4.99 13.51
N TYR A 129 -4.78 3.78 13.92
CA TYR A 129 -4.07 2.58 13.49
C TYR A 129 -4.96 1.57 12.73
N GLN A 130 -6.19 1.97 12.46
CA GLN A 130 -7.13 1.17 11.68
C GLN A 130 -7.00 1.39 10.18
#